data_cf15a18c81d0ccdc8a58ef88987f28e5
#
_entry.id   cf15a18c81d0ccdc8a58ef88987f28e5
#
_cell.length_a   1.000
_cell.length_b   1.000
_cell.length_c   1.000
_cell.angle_alpha   90.00
_cell.angle_beta   90.00
_cell.angle_gamma   90.00
#
_symmetry.space_group_name_H-M   'P 1'
#
loop_
_entity.id
_entity.type
_entity.pdbx_description
1 polymer ?
#
loop_
_entity_poly.entity_id
_entity_poly.type
_entity_poly.pdbx_seq_one_letter_code
_entity_poly.pdbx_strand_id
1 'polypeptide(L)'
;AALFSASAWSQTVTIDTVIPFRQTDETEWIKRYQKDIDAYKKENKRLKDKQCDALFLGSSSINMWNTIYEDFAPLKVIRRSYGGATLRDMIYNYKVIAHGYQPRNIVLYVENDLGQHKEGVNAVKCFDLFRIFIGKLKKDYPQVPLYVVSLKPSKHKEDQLKDQLLVNSLLEENAAEAGYTYIDITKVMYDSDGKLRTDLFLEDNLHMNREGYILWTKIIKPYLTK
;
A
#
# COMPACT_ATOMS: atom_id res chain seq x y z
N ALA A 1 12.32 -35.19 -13.40
CA ALA A 1 11.87 -34.85 -12.04
C ALA A 1 11.69 -33.34 -12.02
N ALA A 2 10.41 -32.87 -12.02
CA ALA A 2 10.10 -31.46 -11.85
C ALA A 2 10.38 -31.11 -10.37
N LEU A 3 11.37 -30.29 -10.14
CA LEU A 3 11.58 -29.63 -8.86
C LEU A 3 10.43 -28.61 -8.69
N PHE A 4 9.42 -28.98 -7.92
CA PHE A 4 8.47 -28.01 -7.37
C PHE A 4 9.25 -27.10 -6.42
N SER A 5 9.73 -25.96 -6.90
CA SER A 5 10.13 -24.89 -5.98
C SER A 5 8.87 -24.47 -5.24
N ALA A 6 8.87 -24.62 -3.90
CA ALA A 6 7.81 -24.03 -3.09
C ALA A 6 7.72 -22.56 -3.47
N SER A 7 6.51 -22.08 -3.81
CA SER A 7 6.34 -20.70 -4.22
C SER A 7 6.77 -19.77 -3.08
N ALA A 8 7.26 -18.59 -3.43
CA ALA A 8 7.66 -17.58 -2.45
C ALA A 8 6.53 -17.26 -1.48
N TRP A 9 5.26 -17.40 -1.91
CA TRP A 9 4.10 -17.13 -1.07
C TRP A 9 3.84 -18.20 0.00
N SER A 10 4.18 -19.45 -0.23
CA SER A 10 3.93 -20.57 0.69
C SER A 10 4.81 -20.57 1.94
N GLN A 11 5.91 -19.82 1.95
CA GLN A 11 6.81 -19.74 3.08
C GLN A 11 6.22 -18.85 4.19
N THR A 12 6.25 -19.32 5.44
CA THR A 12 5.84 -18.50 6.58
C THR A 12 6.84 -17.38 6.82
N VAL A 13 6.38 -16.14 6.79
CA VAL A 13 7.18 -14.94 7.04
C VAL A 13 6.56 -14.18 8.22
N THR A 14 7.39 -13.77 9.16
CA THR A 14 7.00 -12.93 10.30
C THR A 14 7.78 -11.61 10.25
N ILE A 15 7.24 -10.56 10.90
CA ILE A 15 7.89 -9.25 10.90
C ILE A 15 9.30 -9.33 11.53
N ASP A 16 9.48 -10.14 12.55
CA ASP A 16 10.76 -10.29 13.26
C ASP A 16 11.85 -10.93 12.40
N THR A 17 11.46 -11.75 11.41
CA THR A 17 12.41 -12.34 10.44
C THR A 17 12.81 -11.37 9.34
N VAL A 18 11.95 -10.40 9.02
CA VAL A 18 12.18 -9.40 7.95
C VAL A 18 12.93 -8.18 8.49
N ILE A 19 12.45 -7.63 9.60
CA ILE A 19 13.02 -6.48 10.29
C ILE A 19 13.11 -6.81 11.78
N PRO A 20 14.25 -7.34 12.25
CA PRO A 20 14.43 -7.65 13.65
C PRO A 20 14.23 -6.41 14.53
N PHE A 21 13.42 -6.53 15.56
CA PHE A 21 13.26 -5.47 16.54
C PHE A 21 14.56 -5.25 17.31
N ARG A 22 15.06 -4.00 17.32
CA ARG A 22 16.10 -3.58 18.26
C ARG A 22 15.41 -2.86 19.41
N GLN A 23 15.72 -3.27 20.64
CA GLN A 23 15.13 -2.70 21.89
C GLN A 23 15.23 -1.16 21.97
N THR A 24 16.22 -0.55 21.33
CA THR A 24 16.45 0.90 21.34
C THR A 24 15.55 1.68 20.39
N ASP A 25 14.98 1.03 19.35
CA ASP A 25 14.18 1.70 18.31
C ASP A 25 12.65 1.60 18.55
N GLU A 26 12.22 0.77 19.53
CA GLU A 26 10.82 0.41 19.72
C GLU A 26 9.91 1.60 20.08
N THR A 27 10.40 2.53 20.88
CA THR A 27 9.52 3.56 21.45
C THR A 27 9.32 4.76 20.52
N GLU A 28 10.33 5.21 19.80
CA GLU A 28 10.24 6.36 18.91
C GLU A 28 9.47 6.01 17.63
N TRP A 29 9.77 4.86 17.08
CA TRP A 29 9.10 4.34 15.89
C TRP A 29 7.59 4.15 16.13
N ILE A 30 7.18 3.53 17.24
CA ILE A 30 5.78 3.33 17.61
C ILE A 30 5.06 4.66 17.81
N LYS A 31 5.73 5.67 18.40
CA LYS A 31 5.17 7.00 18.68
C LYS A 31 5.03 7.87 17.44
N ARG A 32 5.76 7.59 16.37
CA ARG A 32 5.83 8.43 15.17
C ARG A 32 4.45 8.81 14.61
N TYR A 33 3.51 7.86 14.60
CA TYR A 33 2.16 8.05 14.06
C TYR A 33 1.06 8.05 15.13
N GLN A 34 1.43 8.20 16.39
CA GLN A 34 0.47 8.11 17.49
C GLN A 34 -0.70 9.09 17.33
N LYS A 35 -0.44 10.30 16.84
CA LYS A 35 -1.49 11.32 16.61
C LYS A 35 -2.51 10.85 15.56
N ASP A 36 -2.05 10.32 14.43
CA ASP A 36 -2.92 9.82 13.35
C ASP A 36 -3.72 8.61 13.83
N ILE A 37 -3.06 7.69 14.52
CA ILE A 37 -3.67 6.47 15.05
C ILE A 37 -4.74 6.83 16.11
N ASP A 38 -4.49 7.79 16.99
CA ASP A 38 -5.48 8.21 17.97
C ASP A 38 -6.66 8.94 17.35
N ALA A 39 -6.42 9.69 16.25
CA ALA A 39 -7.50 10.26 15.46
C ALA A 39 -8.37 9.15 14.84
N TYR A 40 -7.78 8.12 14.25
CA TYR A 40 -8.51 6.97 13.72
C TYR A 40 -9.26 6.17 14.79
N LYS A 41 -8.68 5.99 15.98
CA LYS A 41 -9.39 5.35 17.11
C LYS A 41 -10.66 6.14 17.50
N LYS A 42 -10.55 7.48 17.54
CA LYS A 42 -11.71 8.36 17.82
C LYS A 42 -12.76 8.29 16.73
N GLU A 43 -12.32 8.33 15.45
CA GLU A 43 -13.23 8.21 14.31
C GLU A 43 -13.91 6.83 14.29
N ASN A 44 -13.18 5.75 14.50
CA ASN A 44 -13.71 4.39 14.55
C ASN A 44 -14.79 4.21 15.64
N LYS A 45 -14.68 4.91 16.77
CA LYS A 45 -15.71 4.93 17.82
C LYS A 45 -16.98 5.68 17.39
N ARG A 46 -16.84 6.68 16.50
CA ARG A 46 -17.96 7.51 16.01
C ARG A 46 -18.66 6.88 14.79
N LEU A 47 -17.95 6.04 14.05
CA LEU A 47 -18.53 5.35 12.90
C LEU A 47 -19.61 4.38 13.39
N LYS A 48 -20.88 4.76 13.18
CA LYS A 48 -22.04 3.90 13.46
C LYS A 48 -22.09 2.69 12.55
N ASP A 49 -21.59 2.87 11.32
CA ASP A 49 -21.55 1.87 10.27
C ASP A 49 -20.15 1.85 9.65
N LYS A 50 -19.53 0.69 9.70
CA LYS A 50 -18.19 0.43 9.12
C LYS A 50 -18.27 -0.20 7.73
N GLN A 51 -19.46 -0.24 7.13
CA GLN A 51 -19.64 -0.69 5.75
C GLN A 51 -19.12 0.37 4.78
N CYS A 52 -18.41 -0.08 3.75
CA CYS A 52 -17.97 0.78 2.65
C CYS A 52 -17.84 0.00 1.35
N ASP A 53 -17.93 0.71 0.23
CA ASP A 53 -17.69 0.11 -1.08
C ASP A 53 -16.20 -0.13 -1.32
N ALA A 54 -15.35 0.75 -0.78
CA ALA A 54 -13.90 0.60 -0.84
C ALA A 54 -13.20 1.10 0.43
N LEU A 55 -12.32 0.25 0.99
CA LEU A 55 -11.37 0.61 2.04
C LEU A 55 -10.01 0.86 1.41
N PHE A 56 -9.56 2.12 1.42
CA PHE A 56 -8.24 2.51 0.94
C PHE A 56 -7.24 2.52 2.09
N LEU A 57 -6.21 1.70 1.97
CA LEU A 57 -5.12 1.56 2.92
C LEU A 57 -3.83 2.05 2.29
N GLY A 58 -3.05 2.89 2.99
CA GLY A 58 -1.81 3.32 2.37
C GLY A 58 -0.99 4.36 3.10
N SER A 59 0.02 4.82 2.38
CA SER A 59 0.96 5.84 2.82
C SER A 59 0.57 7.24 2.30
N SER A 60 1.55 8.12 2.13
CA SER A 60 1.32 9.52 1.76
C SER A 60 0.53 9.72 0.48
N SER A 61 0.72 8.90 -0.55
CA SER A 61 -0.03 9.05 -1.81
C SER A 61 -1.54 8.81 -1.63
N ILE A 62 -1.94 7.91 -0.72
CA ILE A 62 -3.36 7.77 -0.35
C ILE A 62 -3.78 8.89 0.60
N ASN A 63 -2.91 9.27 1.55
CA ASN A 63 -3.22 10.31 2.54
C ASN A 63 -3.44 11.69 1.91
N MET A 64 -2.64 12.05 0.92
CA MET A 64 -2.70 13.33 0.21
C MET A 64 -3.71 13.35 -0.95
N TRP A 65 -4.41 12.26 -1.20
CA TRP A 65 -5.49 12.22 -2.19
C TRP A 65 -6.74 12.93 -1.65
N ASN A 66 -6.70 14.26 -1.64
CA ASN A 66 -7.72 15.09 -1.00
C ASN A 66 -9.09 14.97 -1.68
N THR A 67 -9.12 14.65 -2.97
CA THR A 67 -10.34 14.46 -3.78
C THR A 67 -10.81 13.01 -3.88
N ILE A 68 -10.27 12.10 -3.06
CA ILE A 68 -10.56 10.66 -3.15
C ILE A 68 -12.06 10.34 -3.08
N TYR A 69 -12.80 11.07 -2.26
CA TYR A 69 -14.24 10.86 -2.08
C TYR A 69 -15.04 11.28 -3.32
N GLU A 70 -14.68 12.40 -3.93
CA GLU A 70 -15.26 12.92 -5.17
C GLU A 70 -14.88 12.04 -6.37
N ASP A 71 -13.61 11.65 -6.44
CA ASP A 71 -13.07 10.86 -7.55
C ASP A 71 -13.71 9.47 -7.63
N PHE A 72 -14.02 8.88 -6.50
CA PHE A 72 -14.66 7.56 -6.44
C PHE A 72 -16.19 7.65 -6.29
N ALA A 73 -16.79 8.83 -6.20
CA ALA A 73 -18.25 8.95 -6.14
C ALA A 73 -18.92 8.16 -7.30
N PRO A 74 -20.07 7.47 -7.06
CA PRO A 74 -20.88 7.46 -5.84
C PRO A 74 -20.46 6.43 -4.78
N LEU A 75 -19.29 5.78 -4.90
CA LEU A 75 -18.83 4.76 -3.95
C LEU A 75 -18.58 5.36 -2.58
N LYS A 76 -19.03 4.69 -1.53
CA LYS A 76 -18.70 5.01 -0.15
C LYS A 76 -17.28 4.56 0.16
N VAL A 77 -16.35 5.51 0.25
CA VAL A 77 -14.93 5.26 0.54
C VAL A 77 -14.64 5.46 2.02
N ILE A 78 -13.87 4.55 2.62
CA ILE A 78 -13.17 4.78 3.89
C ILE A 78 -11.67 4.81 3.59
N ARG A 79 -10.98 5.86 4.03
CA ARG A 79 -9.53 6.01 3.89
C ARG A 79 -8.84 5.83 5.24
N ARG A 80 -7.82 4.97 5.27
CA ARG A 80 -6.95 4.74 6.43
C ARG A 80 -5.50 4.77 5.97
N SER A 81 -4.91 5.94 6.07
CA SER A 81 -3.58 6.23 5.55
C SER A 81 -2.92 7.34 6.36
N TYR A 82 -1.61 7.35 6.42
CA TYR A 82 -0.86 8.45 7.04
C TYR A 82 0.46 8.70 6.31
N GLY A 83 0.92 9.95 6.35
CA GLY A 83 2.07 10.40 5.58
C GLY A 83 3.36 9.68 6.00
N GLY A 84 4.10 9.15 5.02
CA GLY A 84 5.35 8.45 5.28
C GLY A 84 5.22 7.05 5.90
N ALA A 85 4.01 6.51 6.00
CA ALA A 85 3.78 5.16 6.53
C ALA A 85 4.54 4.11 5.73
N THR A 86 5.13 3.16 6.45
CA THR A 86 5.70 1.94 5.93
C THR A 86 4.76 0.76 6.19
N LEU A 87 4.98 -0.36 5.53
CA LEU A 87 4.24 -1.60 5.83
C LEU A 87 4.44 -2.04 7.27
N ARG A 88 5.64 -1.85 7.85
CA ARG A 88 5.91 -2.13 9.26
C ARG A 88 4.98 -1.33 10.18
N ASP A 89 4.83 -0.02 9.92
CA ASP A 89 3.93 0.84 10.68
C ASP A 89 2.46 0.38 10.55
N MET A 90 2.06 0.00 9.35
CA MET A 90 0.71 -0.48 9.07
C MET A 90 0.43 -1.86 9.69
N ILE A 91 1.41 -2.77 9.70
CA ILE A 91 1.31 -4.08 10.36
C ILE A 91 1.12 -3.88 11.86
N TYR A 92 1.89 -3.00 12.48
CA TYR A 92 1.77 -2.68 13.89
C TYR A 92 0.39 -2.09 14.24
N ASN A 93 -0.08 -1.15 13.44
CA ASN A 93 -1.35 -0.46 13.64
C ASN A 93 -2.57 -1.16 13.00
N TYR A 94 -2.41 -2.38 12.50
CA TYR A 94 -3.41 -3.11 11.72
C TYR A 94 -4.81 -3.10 12.35
N LYS A 95 -4.90 -3.35 13.66
CA LYS A 95 -6.18 -3.38 14.38
C LYS A 95 -6.95 -2.07 14.31
N VAL A 96 -6.27 -0.94 14.16
CA VAL A 96 -6.91 0.37 14.10
C VAL A 96 -7.30 0.75 12.68
N ILE A 97 -6.43 0.44 11.70
CA ILE A 97 -6.58 0.93 10.33
C ILE A 97 -7.30 -0.05 9.39
N ALA A 98 -7.24 -1.33 9.67
CA ALA A 98 -7.74 -2.35 8.74
C ALA A 98 -8.76 -3.31 9.35
N HIS A 99 -8.69 -3.62 10.65
CA HIS A 99 -9.56 -4.63 11.26
C HIS A 99 -10.96 -4.09 11.62
N GLY A 100 -11.99 -4.93 11.41
CA GLY A 100 -13.36 -4.66 11.86
C GLY A 100 -14.18 -3.74 10.96
N TYR A 101 -13.71 -3.40 9.76
CA TYR A 101 -14.51 -2.80 8.70
C TYR A 101 -15.30 -3.87 7.95
N GLN A 102 -16.26 -3.43 7.13
CA GLN A 102 -17.05 -4.29 6.25
C GLN A 102 -16.96 -3.76 4.80
N PRO A 103 -15.77 -3.82 4.20
CA PRO A 103 -15.56 -3.30 2.85
C PRO A 103 -16.06 -4.30 1.80
N ARG A 104 -16.58 -3.78 0.68
CA ARG A 104 -16.80 -4.57 -0.53
C ARG A 104 -15.51 -4.79 -1.32
N ASN A 105 -14.58 -3.86 -1.22
CA ASN A 105 -13.28 -3.88 -1.88
C ASN A 105 -12.21 -3.31 -0.96
N ILE A 106 -10.97 -3.80 -1.06
CA ILE A 106 -9.81 -3.23 -0.36
C ILE A 106 -8.77 -2.82 -1.39
N VAL A 107 -8.25 -1.61 -1.28
CA VAL A 107 -7.16 -1.07 -2.11
C VAL A 107 -5.96 -0.77 -1.22
N LEU A 108 -4.81 -1.35 -1.54
CA LEU A 108 -3.56 -1.19 -0.81
C LEU A 108 -2.50 -0.52 -1.67
N TYR A 109 -1.92 0.59 -1.16
CA TYR A 109 -0.77 1.26 -1.75
C TYR A 109 0.21 1.74 -0.68
N VAL A 110 1.42 1.19 -0.63
CA VAL A 110 2.50 1.58 0.30
C VAL A 110 3.84 1.56 -0.43
N GLU A 111 4.62 2.65 -0.33
CA GLU A 111 5.86 2.79 -1.10
C GLU A 111 7.10 3.19 -0.27
N ASN A 112 6.95 3.36 1.06
CA ASN A 112 8.01 3.99 1.85
C ASN A 112 8.97 3.00 2.53
N ASP A 113 8.82 1.71 2.30
CA ASP A 113 9.68 0.71 2.96
C ASP A 113 11.09 0.70 2.40
N LEU A 114 11.25 0.91 1.09
CA LEU A 114 12.56 0.97 0.44
C LEU A 114 13.34 2.20 0.91
N GLY A 115 14.58 2.00 1.36
CA GLY A 115 15.51 3.08 1.68
C GLY A 115 15.24 3.85 2.97
N GLN A 116 14.12 3.63 3.68
CA GLN A 116 13.76 4.40 4.87
C GLN A 116 14.28 3.85 6.19
N HIS A 117 14.69 2.60 6.22
CA HIS A 117 15.14 1.94 7.45
C HIS A 117 16.65 1.82 7.51
N LYS A 118 17.24 2.16 8.67
CA LYS A 118 18.66 1.92 8.96
C LYS A 118 19.06 0.45 8.76
N GLU A 119 18.11 -0.46 8.83
CA GLU A 119 18.27 -1.90 8.62
C GLU A 119 18.39 -2.31 7.15
N GLY A 120 18.28 -1.36 6.20
CA GLY A 120 18.41 -1.66 4.78
C GLY A 120 17.32 -2.58 4.26
N VAL A 121 16.10 -2.06 4.11
CA VAL A 121 15.01 -2.81 3.48
C VAL A 121 15.23 -2.80 1.97
N ASN A 122 15.63 -3.94 1.43
CA ASN A 122 15.73 -4.19 0.00
C ASN A 122 14.38 -4.68 -0.58
N ALA A 123 14.33 -4.93 -1.88
CA ALA A 123 13.13 -5.37 -2.57
C ALA A 123 12.51 -6.65 -2.00
N VAL A 124 13.34 -7.65 -1.66
CA VAL A 124 12.86 -8.93 -1.11
C VAL A 124 12.22 -8.73 0.26
N LYS A 125 12.87 -8.00 1.16
CA LYS A 125 12.32 -7.67 2.47
C LYS A 125 11.03 -6.82 2.35
N CYS A 126 10.99 -5.88 1.42
CA CYS A 126 9.79 -5.08 1.14
C CYS A 126 8.64 -5.98 0.69
N PHE A 127 8.89 -6.91 -0.23
CA PHE A 127 7.90 -7.89 -0.67
C PHE A 127 7.43 -8.78 0.49
N ASP A 128 8.32 -9.23 1.37
CA ASP A 128 7.95 -10.01 2.55
C ASP A 128 7.04 -9.23 3.51
N LEU A 129 7.26 -7.92 3.67
CA LEU A 129 6.33 -7.07 4.44
C LEU A 129 4.95 -6.98 3.78
N PHE A 130 4.87 -6.89 2.44
CA PHE A 130 3.61 -7.01 1.71
C PHE A 130 2.93 -8.34 1.98
N ARG A 131 3.66 -9.47 1.93
CA ARG A 131 3.12 -10.80 2.21
C ARG A 131 2.49 -10.87 3.60
N ILE A 132 3.16 -10.32 4.63
CA ILE A 132 2.65 -10.28 6.01
C ILE A 132 1.34 -9.47 6.06
N PHE A 133 1.32 -8.27 5.48
CA PHE A 133 0.16 -7.39 5.54
C PHE A 133 -1.03 -7.96 4.74
N ILE A 134 -0.78 -8.44 3.53
CA ILE A 134 -1.78 -9.11 2.69
C ILE A 134 -2.32 -10.36 3.39
N GLY A 135 -1.47 -11.17 4.00
CA GLY A 135 -1.89 -12.35 4.77
C GLY A 135 -2.84 -12.01 5.91
N LYS A 136 -2.60 -10.88 6.63
CA LYS A 136 -3.53 -10.38 7.66
C LYS A 136 -4.86 -9.95 7.04
N LEU A 137 -4.83 -9.24 5.92
CA LEU A 137 -6.05 -8.83 5.22
C LEU A 137 -6.85 -10.05 4.73
N LYS A 138 -6.22 -11.02 4.10
CA LYS A 138 -6.88 -12.24 3.62
C LYS A 138 -7.43 -13.11 4.74
N LYS A 139 -6.80 -13.10 5.91
CA LYS A 139 -7.34 -13.78 7.11
C LYS A 139 -8.63 -13.12 7.60
N ASP A 140 -8.67 -11.80 7.69
CA ASP A 140 -9.83 -11.06 8.19
C ASP A 140 -10.94 -10.91 7.13
N TYR A 141 -10.55 -10.88 5.85
CA TYR A 141 -11.41 -10.60 4.69
C TYR A 141 -11.23 -11.65 3.57
N PRO A 142 -11.45 -12.93 3.83
CA PRO A 142 -11.08 -14.01 2.88
C PRO A 142 -11.81 -13.93 1.54
N GLN A 143 -13.02 -13.36 1.51
CA GLN A 143 -13.84 -13.25 0.30
C GLN A 143 -13.88 -11.85 -0.31
N VAL A 144 -13.28 -10.86 0.35
CA VAL A 144 -13.28 -9.48 -0.15
C VAL A 144 -12.20 -9.33 -1.23
N PRO A 145 -12.54 -8.80 -2.41
CA PRO A 145 -11.56 -8.44 -3.42
C PRO A 145 -10.49 -7.49 -2.85
N LEU A 146 -9.24 -7.90 -2.99
CA LEU A 146 -8.08 -7.13 -2.59
C LEU A 146 -7.30 -6.71 -3.83
N TYR A 147 -7.05 -5.41 -3.95
CA TYR A 147 -6.28 -4.80 -5.02
C TYR A 147 -5.00 -4.22 -4.45
N VAL A 148 -3.86 -4.66 -4.99
CA VAL A 148 -2.54 -4.16 -4.62
C VAL A 148 -2.02 -3.32 -5.77
N VAL A 149 -1.83 -2.03 -5.52
CA VAL A 149 -1.37 -1.08 -6.53
C VAL A 149 0.15 -1.09 -6.56
N SER A 150 0.73 -1.11 -7.75
CA SER A 150 2.19 -1.07 -7.96
C SER A 150 2.83 0.16 -7.31
N LEU A 151 4.08 0.03 -6.89
CA LEU A 151 4.89 1.17 -6.47
C LEU A 151 5.10 2.09 -7.67
N LYS A 152 4.84 3.40 -7.49
CA LYS A 152 5.00 4.37 -8.56
C LYS A 152 6.46 4.82 -8.68
N PRO A 153 7.00 4.94 -9.89
CA PRO A 153 8.26 5.63 -10.10
C PRO A 153 8.11 7.12 -9.78
N SER A 154 9.16 7.72 -9.25
CA SER A 154 9.23 9.16 -9.02
C SER A 154 10.66 9.66 -9.11
N LYS A 155 10.85 10.93 -9.51
CA LYS A 155 12.18 11.52 -9.59
C LYS A 155 12.88 11.57 -8.23
N HIS A 156 12.11 11.80 -7.17
CA HIS A 156 12.62 11.83 -5.80
C HIS A 156 13.21 10.49 -5.34
N LYS A 157 12.71 9.36 -5.89
CA LYS A 157 13.14 7.99 -5.54
C LYS A 157 13.84 7.28 -6.70
N GLU A 158 14.49 8.03 -7.57
CA GLU A 158 15.16 7.48 -8.76
C GLU A 158 16.25 6.46 -8.39
N ASP A 159 16.93 6.67 -7.27
CA ASP A 159 17.92 5.74 -6.70
C ASP A 159 17.32 4.40 -6.25
N GLN A 160 16.03 4.37 -5.95
CA GLN A 160 15.29 3.18 -5.52
C GLN A 160 14.54 2.49 -6.67
N LEU A 161 14.58 3.03 -7.89
CA LEU A 161 13.77 2.56 -9.01
C LEU A 161 13.97 1.07 -9.31
N LYS A 162 15.22 0.58 -9.26
CA LYS A 162 15.52 -0.83 -9.50
C LYS A 162 14.82 -1.75 -8.49
N ASP A 163 14.86 -1.38 -7.22
CA ASP A 163 14.19 -2.15 -6.16
C ASP A 163 12.67 -2.03 -6.26
N GLN A 164 12.14 -0.85 -6.61
CA GLN A 164 10.70 -0.67 -6.86
C GLN A 164 10.19 -1.57 -7.98
N LEU A 165 10.91 -1.63 -9.10
CA LEU A 165 10.55 -2.50 -10.23
C LEU A 165 10.59 -3.98 -9.83
N LEU A 166 11.57 -4.40 -9.03
CA LEU A 166 11.63 -5.78 -8.54
C LEU A 166 10.48 -6.09 -7.58
N VAL A 167 10.12 -5.18 -6.66
CA VAL A 167 8.93 -5.35 -5.81
C VAL A 167 7.67 -5.48 -6.65
N ASN A 168 7.51 -4.63 -7.67
CA ASN A 168 6.36 -4.67 -8.57
C ASN A 168 6.26 -6.01 -9.31
N SER A 169 7.38 -6.53 -9.84
CA SER A 169 7.43 -7.86 -10.47
C SER A 169 7.02 -8.97 -9.50
N LEU A 170 7.58 -8.96 -8.28
CA LEU A 170 7.24 -9.96 -7.26
C LEU A 170 5.76 -9.87 -6.86
N LEU A 171 5.19 -8.67 -6.74
CA LEU A 171 3.77 -8.48 -6.45
C LEU A 171 2.89 -9.01 -7.60
N GLU A 172 3.23 -8.73 -8.85
CA GLU A 172 2.48 -9.18 -10.01
C GLU A 172 2.53 -10.71 -10.16
N GLU A 173 3.72 -11.30 -10.11
CA GLU A 173 3.94 -12.74 -10.27
C GLU A 173 3.22 -13.59 -9.22
N ASN A 174 3.11 -13.07 -7.99
CA ASN A 174 2.49 -13.79 -6.88
C ASN A 174 1.00 -13.47 -6.67
N ALA A 175 0.42 -12.57 -7.45
CA ALA A 175 -0.94 -12.06 -7.23
C ALA A 175 -2.01 -13.15 -7.23
N ALA A 176 -1.98 -14.04 -8.22
CA ALA A 176 -2.97 -15.11 -8.39
C ALA A 176 -2.94 -16.09 -7.21
N GLU A 177 -1.76 -16.53 -6.79
CA GLU A 177 -1.59 -17.47 -5.68
C GLU A 177 -1.98 -16.85 -4.33
N ALA A 178 -1.62 -15.58 -4.12
CA ALA A 178 -1.95 -14.84 -2.90
C ALA A 178 -3.41 -14.39 -2.84
N GLY A 179 -4.15 -14.51 -3.94
CA GLY A 179 -5.57 -14.18 -4.02
C GLY A 179 -5.85 -12.68 -3.97
N TYR A 180 -5.02 -11.86 -4.62
CA TYR A 180 -5.28 -10.45 -4.86
C TYR A 180 -5.16 -10.13 -6.36
N THR A 181 -5.64 -8.96 -6.76
CA THR A 181 -5.43 -8.41 -8.10
C THR A 181 -4.35 -7.34 -8.04
N TYR A 182 -3.32 -7.49 -8.84
CA TYR A 182 -2.30 -6.47 -9.02
C TYR A 182 -2.81 -5.38 -9.97
N ILE A 183 -2.66 -4.11 -9.60
CA ILE A 183 -3.02 -2.96 -10.44
C ILE A 183 -1.74 -2.20 -10.80
N ASP A 184 -1.34 -2.29 -12.06
CA ASP A 184 -0.19 -1.57 -12.57
C ASP A 184 -0.56 -0.12 -12.92
N ILE A 185 0.01 0.85 -12.16
CA ILE A 185 -0.09 2.28 -12.46
C ILE A 185 1.18 2.83 -13.10
N THR A 186 2.22 2.01 -13.26
CA THR A 186 3.52 2.49 -13.73
C THR A 186 3.47 3.01 -15.17
N LYS A 187 2.66 2.36 -16.02
CA LYS A 187 2.55 2.69 -17.45
C LYS A 187 2.13 4.13 -17.70
N VAL A 188 1.25 4.69 -16.87
CA VAL A 188 0.78 6.09 -17.03
C VAL A 188 1.77 7.11 -16.47
N MET A 189 2.78 6.64 -15.74
CA MET A 189 3.83 7.49 -15.17
C MET A 189 4.95 7.79 -16.17
N TYR A 190 4.92 7.18 -17.36
CA TYR A 190 5.87 7.43 -18.44
C TYR A 190 5.15 7.97 -19.67
N ASP A 191 5.84 8.81 -20.44
CA ASP A 191 5.38 9.30 -21.75
C ASP A 191 5.67 8.27 -22.88
N SER A 192 5.32 8.63 -24.11
CA SER A 192 5.55 7.80 -25.30
C SER A 192 7.02 7.52 -25.58
N ASP A 193 7.92 8.36 -25.11
CA ASP A 193 9.36 8.25 -25.28
C ASP A 193 10.02 7.47 -24.12
N GLY A 194 9.21 6.98 -23.18
CA GLY A 194 9.67 6.24 -22.00
C GLY A 194 10.30 7.13 -20.92
N LYS A 195 10.07 8.43 -20.95
CA LYS A 195 10.52 9.37 -19.91
C LYS A 195 9.50 9.48 -18.79
N LEU A 196 10.00 9.60 -17.56
CA LEU A 196 9.14 9.83 -16.41
C LEU A 196 8.38 11.16 -16.55
N ARG A 197 7.07 11.12 -16.40
CA ARG A 197 6.17 12.26 -16.45
C ARG A 197 6.23 13.06 -15.16
N THR A 198 7.15 14.02 -15.09
CA THR A 198 7.30 14.89 -13.92
C THR A 198 6.13 15.89 -13.77
N ASP A 199 5.36 16.13 -14.83
CA ASP A 199 4.12 16.93 -14.85
C ASP A 199 2.99 16.34 -13.99
N LEU A 200 3.10 15.09 -13.55
CA LEU A 200 2.12 14.43 -12.68
C LEU A 200 2.40 14.61 -11.17
N PHE A 201 3.49 15.29 -10.82
CA PHE A 201 3.93 15.44 -9.45
C PHE A 201 3.86 16.90 -8.98
N LEU A 202 3.86 17.07 -7.67
CA LEU A 202 4.11 18.36 -7.03
C LEU A 202 5.60 18.73 -7.18
N GLU A 203 5.98 19.91 -6.71
CA GLU A 203 7.37 20.42 -6.78
C GLU A 203 8.39 19.51 -6.10
N ASP A 204 7.97 18.68 -5.15
CA ASP A 204 8.82 17.70 -4.46
C ASP A 204 9.18 16.48 -5.33
N ASN A 205 8.62 16.35 -6.52
CA ASN A 205 8.84 15.25 -7.46
C ASN A 205 8.55 13.85 -6.85
N LEU A 206 7.73 13.79 -5.80
CA LEU A 206 7.34 12.59 -5.09
C LEU A 206 5.82 12.43 -5.02
N HIS A 207 5.13 13.44 -4.49
CA HIS A 207 3.69 13.40 -4.31
C HIS A 207 2.96 13.84 -5.59
N MET A 208 1.87 13.15 -5.88
CA MET A 208 1.12 13.45 -7.10
C MET A 208 0.31 14.73 -6.96
N ASN A 209 0.20 15.45 -8.08
CA ASN A 209 -0.74 16.54 -8.25
C ASN A 209 -2.13 16.03 -8.70
N ARG A 210 -3.04 16.94 -9.03
CA ARG A 210 -4.41 16.60 -9.44
C ARG A 210 -4.45 15.69 -10.68
N GLU A 211 -3.62 15.97 -11.69
CA GLU A 211 -3.56 15.19 -12.93
C GLU A 211 -3.11 13.75 -12.68
N GLY A 212 -2.13 13.56 -11.80
CA GLY A 212 -1.68 12.24 -11.37
C GLY A 212 -2.83 11.44 -10.72
N TYR A 213 -3.62 12.06 -9.84
CA TYR A 213 -4.76 11.38 -9.21
C TYR A 213 -5.91 11.11 -10.17
N ILE A 214 -6.14 11.98 -11.18
CA ILE A 214 -7.12 11.70 -12.24
C ILE A 214 -6.74 10.43 -13.01
N LEU A 215 -5.46 10.25 -13.35
CA LEU A 215 -4.99 9.05 -14.03
C LEU A 215 -5.15 7.80 -13.16
N TRP A 216 -4.80 7.90 -11.88
CA TRP A 216 -4.99 6.77 -10.95
C TRP A 216 -6.46 6.41 -10.80
N THR A 217 -7.34 7.40 -10.71
CA THR A 217 -8.79 7.17 -10.66
C THR A 217 -9.27 6.37 -11.88
N LYS A 218 -8.85 6.76 -13.08
CA LYS A 218 -9.22 6.08 -14.33
C LYS A 218 -8.79 4.62 -14.36
N ILE A 219 -7.65 4.29 -13.71
CA ILE A 219 -7.13 2.93 -13.66
C ILE A 219 -7.81 2.12 -12.55
N ILE A 220 -7.96 2.68 -11.34
CA ILE A 220 -8.40 1.94 -10.16
C ILE A 220 -9.93 1.78 -10.12
N LYS A 221 -10.70 2.84 -10.45
CA LYS A 221 -12.16 2.86 -10.30
C LYS A 221 -12.89 1.71 -11.03
N PRO A 222 -12.50 1.30 -12.25
CA PRO A 222 -13.15 0.17 -12.94
C PRO A 222 -13.09 -1.16 -12.19
N TYR A 223 -12.09 -1.36 -11.34
CA TYR A 223 -12.00 -2.59 -10.51
C TYR A 223 -13.02 -2.58 -9.37
N LEU A 224 -13.40 -1.42 -8.86
CA LEU A 224 -14.27 -1.26 -7.70
C LEU A 224 -15.77 -1.22 -8.07
N THR A 225 -16.08 -1.14 -9.34
CA THR A 225 -17.45 -1.00 -9.88
C THR A 225 -17.94 -2.25 -10.65
N LYS A 226 -17.17 -3.35 -10.56
CA LYS A 226 -17.52 -4.64 -11.18
C LYS A 226 -18.61 -5.37 -10.40
#